data_b2351da6f2de0a6dc5edb9aba2008275
#
_entry.id   b2351da6f2de0a6dc5edb9aba2008275
#
_cell.length_a   1.000
_cell.length_b   1.000
_cell.length_c   1.000
_cell.angle_alpha   90.00
_cell.angle_beta   90.00
_cell.angle_gamma   90.00
#
_symmetry.space_group_name_H-M   'P 1'
#
loop_
_entity.id
_entity.type
_entity.pdbx_description
1 polymer ?
#
loop_
_entity_poly.entity_id
_entity_poly.type
_entity_poly.pdbx_seq_one_letter_code
_entity_poly.pdbx_strand_id
1 'polypeptide(L)'
;MRREVVKGIIPIMKQGIFEKEIFIQSDVKTVVDLIADYSQHHKIHPLIEKVERAKDEPAGVRRYFITDNLQWGPFKFKIKYQADIISVTENVVHTQAYQSPNTFVENVTTVTPVQNGVTLHETITLKTPDLLFNYAFQQAQTAHAEMLKRIKSFVESHRGQGV
;
A
#
# COMPACT_ATOMS: atom_id res chain seq x y z
N MET A 1 19.99 40.50 -19.40
CA MET A 1 19.86 39.04 -19.52
C MET A 1 18.57 38.62 -18.83
N ARG A 2 17.50 38.43 -19.56
CA ARG A 2 16.19 38.01 -19.00
C ARG A 2 16.25 36.51 -18.78
N ARG A 3 16.11 36.07 -17.52
CA ARG A 3 15.87 34.66 -17.20
C ARG A 3 14.45 34.33 -17.66
N GLU A 4 14.31 33.58 -18.73
CA GLU A 4 13.05 32.92 -19.07
C GLU A 4 12.71 31.93 -17.95
N VAL A 5 11.62 32.21 -17.24
CA VAL A 5 11.02 31.28 -16.32
C VAL A 5 10.34 30.22 -17.21
N VAL A 6 10.98 29.08 -17.35
CA VAL A 6 10.33 27.88 -17.93
C VAL A 6 9.15 27.56 -17.03
N LYS A 7 7.95 27.93 -17.46
CA LYS A 7 6.71 27.50 -16.82
C LYS A 7 6.68 25.96 -16.94
N GLY A 8 6.97 25.29 -15.83
CA GLY A 8 6.84 23.83 -15.76
C GLY A 8 5.41 23.45 -16.18
N ILE A 9 5.29 22.55 -17.15
CA ILE A 9 4.00 22.00 -17.58
C ILE A 9 3.45 21.23 -16.38
N ILE A 10 2.35 21.71 -15.80
CA ILE A 10 1.63 20.99 -14.73
C ILE A 10 1.00 19.77 -15.42
N PRO A 11 1.36 18.54 -15.02
CA PRO A 11 0.79 17.34 -15.64
C PRO A 11 -0.72 17.26 -15.36
N ILE A 12 -1.47 16.82 -16.35
CA ILE A 12 -2.88 16.46 -16.16
C ILE A 12 -2.90 15.25 -15.26
N MET A 13 -3.62 15.34 -14.13
CA MET A 13 -3.77 14.28 -13.15
C MET A 13 -5.06 13.51 -13.37
N LYS A 14 -5.00 12.19 -13.21
CA LYS A 14 -6.16 11.29 -13.22
C LYS A 14 -6.25 10.54 -11.90
N GLN A 15 -7.48 10.31 -11.44
CA GLN A 15 -7.78 9.56 -10.23
C GLN A 15 -8.68 8.38 -10.53
N GLY A 16 -8.44 7.26 -9.86
CA GLY A 16 -9.32 6.09 -9.87
C GLY A 16 -9.40 5.48 -8.49
N ILE A 17 -10.47 4.75 -8.24
CA ILE A 17 -10.73 4.03 -7.00
C ILE A 17 -11.01 2.58 -7.37
N PHE A 18 -10.47 1.65 -6.59
CA PHE A 18 -10.85 0.23 -6.66
C PHE A 18 -10.92 -0.36 -5.26
N GLU A 19 -11.63 -1.46 -5.16
CA GLU A 19 -11.82 -2.20 -3.92
C GLU A 19 -11.37 -3.65 -4.09
N LYS A 20 -10.88 -4.23 -3.02
CA LYS A 20 -10.50 -5.65 -2.92
C LYS A 20 -10.98 -6.19 -1.58
N GLU A 21 -11.35 -7.45 -1.58
CA GLU A 21 -11.87 -8.11 -0.38
C GLU A 21 -11.40 -9.56 -0.33
N ILE A 22 -11.14 -10.07 0.89
CA ILE A 22 -10.84 -11.47 1.12
C ILE A 22 -11.31 -11.92 2.51
N PHE A 23 -11.83 -13.15 2.59
CA PHE A 23 -12.08 -13.81 3.87
C PHE A 23 -10.79 -14.45 4.41
N ILE A 24 -10.53 -14.23 5.70
CA ILE A 24 -9.37 -14.80 6.42
C ILE A 24 -9.89 -15.49 7.68
N GLN A 25 -9.47 -16.70 7.87
CA GLN A 25 -9.79 -17.47 9.09
C GLN A 25 -8.86 -17.04 10.23
N SER A 26 -9.18 -15.92 10.87
CA SER A 26 -8.41 -15.29 11.94
C SER A 26 -9.31 -14.37 12.79
N ASP A 27 -8.70 -13.66 13.73
CA ASP A 27 -9.33 -12.56 14.48
C ASP A 27 -8.90 -11.19 13.95
N VAL A 28 -9.67 -10.16 14.31
CA VAL A 28 -9.45 -8.79 13.86
C VAL A 28 -8.07 -8.29 14.26
N LYS A 29 -7.69 -8.51 15.54
CA LYS A 29 -6.43 -7.96 16.06
C LYS A 29 -5.22 -8.51 15.32
N THR A 30 -5.16 -9.81 15.08
CA THR A 30 -4.05 -10.45 14.36
C THR A 30 -3.88 -9.86 12.95
N VAL A 31 -4.98 -9.65 12.24
CA VAL A 31 -4.92 -9.09 10.89
C VAL A 31 -4.57 -7.60 10.91
N VAL A 32 -5.16 -6.81 11.79
CA VAL A 32 -4.85 -5.38 11.93
C VAL A 32 -3.39 -5.17 12.33
N ASP A 33 -2.85 -5.95 13.28
CA ASP A 33 -1.45 -5.85 13.70
C ASP A 33 -0.49 -6.12 12.54
N LEU A 34 -0.78 -7.11 11.70
CA LEU A 34 0.04 -7.44 10.53
C LEU A 34 0.03 -6.31 9.49
N ILE A 35 -1.13 -5.78 9.12
CA ILE A 35 -1.22 -4.73 8.10
C ILE A 35 -0.73 -3.37 8.60
N ALA A 36 -0.74 -3.13 9.91
CA ALA A 36 -0.21 -1.93 10.55
C ALA A 36 1.30 -2.00 10.85
N ASP A 37 1.94 -3.15 10.61
CA ASP A 37 3.39 -3.34 10.79
C ASP A 37 4.11 -3.41 9.44
N TYR A 38 4.52 -2.25 8.92
CA TYR A 38 5.22 -2.19 7.65
C TYR A 38 6.57 -2.94 7.63
N SER A 39 7.17 -3.22 8.78
CA SER A 39 8.38 -4.05 8.84
C SER A 39 8.16 -5.47 8.31
N GLN A 40 6.92 -5.96 8.32
CA GLN A 40 6.52 -7.27 7.83
C GLN A 40 6.05 -7.26 6.36
N HIS A 41 5.82 -6.08 5.77
CA HIS A 41 5.18 -5.98 4.45
C HIS A 41 6.00 -6.60 3.31
N HIS A 42 7.32 -6.71 3.42
CA HIS A 42 8.14 -7.45 2.45
C HIS A 42 7.75 -8.94 2.34
N LYS A 43 7.07 -9.51 3.34
CA LYS A 43 6.59 -10.90 3.34
C LYS A 43 5.23 -11.06 2.65
N ILE A 44 4.42 -10.01 2.64
CA ILE A 44 3.04 -10.05 2.18
C ILE A 44 2.77 -9.23 0.92
N HIS A 45 3.56 -8.21 0.62
CA HIS A 45 3.40 -7.41 -0.58
C HIS A 45 4.34 -7.87 -1.70
N PRO A 46 3.84 -8.15 -2.93
CA PRO A 46 4.64 -8.79 -3.98
C PRO A 46 5.76 -7.94 -4.54
N LEU A 47 5.68 -6.61 -4.42
CA LEU A 47 6.64 -5.68 -5.01
C LEU A 47 7.68 -5.17 -4.01
N ILE A 48 7.38 -5.20 -2.70
CA ILE A 48 8.23 -4.62 -1.67
C ILE A 48 9.50 -5.47 -1.49
N GLU A 49 10.64 -4.83 -1.72
CA GLU A 49 11.96 -5.42 -1.44
C GLU A 49 12.49 -4.99 -0.08
N LYS A 50 12.31 -3.71 0.28
CA LYS A 50 12.87 -3.12 1.50
C LYS A 50 11.93 -2.13 2.15
N VAL A 51 11.92 -2.13 3.48
CA VAL A 51 11.18 -1.15 4.31
C VAL A 51 12.14 -0.55 5.33
N GLU A 52 12.20 0.77 5.40
CA GLU A 52 13.03 1.53 6.34
C GLU A 52 12.16 2.54 7.09
N ARG A 53 12.18 2.53 8.41
CA ARG A 53 11.47 3.54 9.19
C ARG A 53 12.17 4.90 9.10
N ALA A 54 11.44 5.98 8.90
CA ALA A 54 11.98 7.32 8.89
C ALA A 54 12.49 7.72 10.29
N LYS A 55 13.55 8.52 10.34
CA LYS A 55 14.07 9.06 11.61
C LYS A 55 13.19 10.19 12.13
N ASP A 56 12.63 10.99 11.22
CA ASP A 56 11.76 12.12 11.53
C ASP A 56 10.33 11.80 11.05
N GLU A 57 9.39 11.77 11.99
CA GLU A 57 7.98 11.46 11.73
C GLU A 57 7.11 12.64 12.18
N PRO A 58 6.07 13.01 11.41
CA PRO A 58 5.05 13.95 11.90
C PRO A 58 4.34 13.38 13.13
N ALA A 59 3.87 14.24 14.02
CA ALA A 59 3.15 13.84 15.21
C ALA A 59 1.93 12.96 14.83
N GLY A 60 1.83 11.78 15.45
CA GLY A 60 0.74 10.83 15.23
C GLY A 60 0.83 10.02 13.92
N VAL A 61 1.86 10.20 13.12
CA VAL A 61 2.09 9.49 11.86
C VAL A 61 3.34 8.62 11.96
N ARG A 62 3.24 7.36 11.55
CA ARG A 62 4.40 6.49 11.37
C ARG A 62 4.83 6.52 9.91
N ARG A 63 6.05 6.98 9.65
CA ARG A 63 6.59 7.17 8.31
C ARG A 63 7.65 6.15 7.96
N TYR A 64 7.54 5.62 6.75
CA TYR A 64 8.47 4.65 6.20
C TYR A 64 8.94 5.07 4.81
N PHE A 65 10.14 4.62 4.44
CA PHE A 65 10.62 4.62 3.06
C PHE A 65 10.62 3.18 2.56
N ILE A 66 9.91 2.96 1.45
CA ILE A 66 9.72 1.65 0.85
C ILE A 66 10.43 1.60 -0.49
N THR A 67 11.08 0.49 -0.76
CA THR A 67 11.68 0.19 -2.07
C THR A 67 10.93 -0.95 -2.71
N ASP A 68 10.34 -0.68 -3.88
CA ASP A 68 9.65 -1.66 -4.71
C ASP A 68 10.47 -2.06 -5.92
N ASN A 69 10.34 -3.33 -6.31
CA ASN A 69 10.78 -3.85 -7.60
C ASN A 69 9.61 -3.83 -8.58
N LEU A 70 9.74 -3.03 -9.64
CA LEU A 70 8.74 -2.91 -10.69
C LEU A 70 9.24 -3.50 -11.99
N GLN A 71 8.29 -3.92 -12.85
CA GLN A 71 8.56 -4.37 -14.19
C GLN A 71 7.61 -3.69 -15.18
N TRP A 72 8.18 -3.10 -16.21
CA TRP A 72 7.43 -2.54 -17.33
C TRP A 72 7.96 -3.13 -18.63
N GLY A 73 7.19 -4.05 -19.23
CA GLY A 73 7.66 -4.84 -20.36
C GLY A 73 8.93 -5.63 -20.00
N PRO A 74 10.02 -5.54 -20.78
CA PRO A 74 11.29 -6.19 -20.49
C PRO A 74 12.13 -5.46 -19.42
N PHE A 75 11.73 -4.25 -19.00
CA PHE A 75 12.51 -3.42 -18.08
C PHE A 75 12.13 -3.68 -16.63
N LYS A 76 13.16 -3.95 -15.82
CA LYS A 76 13.05 -4.02 -14.36
C LYS A 76 13.69 -2.80 -13.75
N PHE A 77 13.04 -2.19 -12.76
CA PHE A 77 13.56 -1.01 -12.07
C PHE A 77 13.06 -0.97 -10.64
N LYS A 78 13.80 -0.24 -9.81
CA LYS A 78 13.44 -0.01 -8.41
C LYS A 78 12.94 1.41 -8.23
N ILE A 79 11.92 1.56 -7.41
CA ILE A 79 11.46 2.88 -6.95
C ILE A 79 11.54 2.92 -5.43
N LYS A 80 11.93 4.08 -4.90
CA LYS A 80 11.87 4.36 -3.47
C LYS A 80 10.85 5.46 -3.23
N TYR A 81 9.95 5.25 -2.30
CA TYR A 81 8.88 6.19 -1.99
C TYR A 81 8.60 6.27 -0.50
N GLN A 82 7.90 7.33 -0.09
CA GLN A 82 7.42 7.53 1.25
C GLN A 82 6.05 6.88 1.42
N ALA A 83 5.87 6.18 2.54
CA ALA A 83 4.59 5.64 2.97
C ALA A 83 4.33 5.98 4.44
N ASP A 84 3.14 6.50 4.70
CA ASP A 84 2.70 6.95 6.01
C ASP A 84 1.54 6.10 6.51
N ILE A 85 1.61 5.62 7.75
CA ILE A 85 0.46 5.11 8.48
C ILE A 85 -0.15 6.30 9.20
N ILE A 86 -1.30 6.74 8.72
CA ILE A 86 -2.01 7.93 9.19
C ILE A 86 -2.76 7.65 10.48
N SER A 87 -3.46 6.52 10.53
CA SER A 87 -4.19 6.11 11.72
C SER A 87 -4.38 4.59 11.75
N VAL A 88 -4.45 4.07 12.97
CA VAL A 88 -4.81 2.68 13.26
C VAL A 88 -5.84 2.69 14.36
N THR A 89 -6.97 2.05 14.13
CA THR A 89 -8.02 1.80 15.12
C THR A 89 -8.12 0.30 15.41
N GLU A 90 -9.11 -0.11 16.17
CA GLU A 90 -9.33 -1.55 16.46
C GLU A 90 -9.50 -2.39 15.19
N ASN A 91 -10.09 -1.81 14.14
CA ASN A 91 -10.44 -2.55 12.92
C ASN A 91 -10.18 -1.80 11.61
N VAL A 92 -9.53 -0.63 11.65
CA VAL A 92 -9.23 0.17 10.45
C VAL A 92 -7.77 0.60 10.46
N VAL A 93 -7.11 0.45 9.31
CA VAL A 93 -5.77 0.99 9.04
C VAL A 93 -5.86 1.94 7.85
N HIS A 94 -5.47 3.21 8.06
CA HIS A 94 -5.44 4.23 7.01
C HIS A 94 -3.98 4.57 6.68
N THR A 95 -3.62 4.43 5.42
CA THR A 95 -2.27 4.68 4.93
C THR A 95 -2.25 5.57 3.70
N GLN A 96 -1.14 6.28 3.49
CA GLN A 96 -0.91 7.11 2.32
C GLN A 96 0.51 6.88 1.80
N ALA A 97 0.69 6.86 0.49
CA ALA A 97 2.00 6.73 -0.14
C ALA A 97 2.19 7.82 -1.22
N TYR A 98 3.42 8.30 -1.31
CA TYR A 98 3.82 9.35 -2.23
C TYR A 98 4.98 8.87 -3.08
N GLN A 99 4.71 8.63 -4.36
CA GLN A 99 5.67 8.11 -5.32
C GLN A 99 5.98 9.14 -6.41
N SER A 100 7.21 9.17 -6.87
CA SER A 100 7.58 9.97 -8.04
C SER A 100 7.22 9.22 -9.34
N PRO A 101 6.74 9.91 -10.40
CA PRO A 101 6.37 11.32 -10.44
C PRO A 101 4.91 11.55 -9.99
N ASN A 102 4.70 12.47 -9.06
CA ASN A 102 3.37 12.99 -8.67
C ASN A 102 2.27 11.92 -8.46
N THR A 103 2.64 10.74 -7.98
CA THR A 103 1.70 9.65 -7.73
C THR A 103 1.39 9.56 -6.24
N PHE A 104 0.10 9.59 -5.93
CA PHE A 104 -0.43 9.46 -4.59
C PHE A 104 -1.34 8.24 -4.51
N VAL A 105 -1.15 7.44 -3.48
CA VAL A 105 -1.98 6.27 -3.17
C VAL A 105 -2.50 6.41 -1.76
N GLU A 106 -3.79 6.30 -1.59
CA GLU A 106 -4.45 6.22 -0.28
C GLU A 106 -5.12 4.86 -0.15
N ASN A 107 -4.90 4.18 0.96
CA ASN A 107 -5.54 2.91 1.27
C ASN A 107 -6.23 2.98 2.62
N VAL A 108 -7.51 2.66 2.64
CA VAL A 108 -8.29 2.44 3.85
C VAL A 108 -8.64 0.96 3.91
N THR A 109 -8.05 0.26 4.87
CA THR A 109 -8.28 -1.17 5.11
C THR A 109 -9.18 -1.35 6.32
N THR A 110 -10.29 -2.06 6.15
CA THR A 110 -11.23 -2.40 7.23
C THR A 110 -11.23 -3.91 7.44
N VAL A 111 -11.14 -4.34 8.69
CA VAL A 111 -11.21 -5.75 9.09
C VAL A 111 -12.50 -5.96 9.89
N THR A 112 -13.44 -6.69 9.31
CA THR A 112 -14.77 -6.91 9.89
C THR A 112 -14.89 -8.34 10.40
N PRO A 113 -15.27 -8.58 11.68
CA PRO A 113 -15.52 -9.92 12.16
C PRO A 113 -16.75 -10.53 11.47
N VAL A 114 -16.62 -11.77 11.06
CA VAL A 114 -17.68 -12.57 10.46
C VAL A 114 -17.66 -13.98 11.05
N GLN A 115 -18.63 -14.83 10.68
CA GLN A 115 -18.65 -16.20 11.17
C GLN A 115 -17.36 -16.93 10.77
N ASN A 116 -16.66 -17.47 11.75
CA ASN A 116 -15.42 -18.27 11.61
C ASN A 116 -14.18 -17.48 11.14
N GLY A 117 -14.19 -16.17 11.19
CA GLY A 117 -13.04 -15.37 10.79
C GLY A 117 -13.33 -13.89 10.63
N VAL A 118 -12.65 -13.28 9.70
CA VAL A 118 -12.80 -11.87 9.35
C VAL A 118 -12.88 -11.68 7.85
N THR A 119 -13.51 -10.61 7.41
CA THR A 119 -13.39 -10.07 6.07
C THR A 119 -12.44 -8.88 6.11
N LEU A 120 -11.38 -8.94 5.33
CA LEU A 120 -10.47 -7.83 5.08
C LEU A 120 -10.91 -7.15 3.79
N HIS A 121 -11.24 -5.87 3.88
CA HIS A 121 -11.68 -5.04 2.76
C HIS A 121 -10.77 -3.83 2.61
N GLU A 122 -10.27 -3.59 1.39
CA GLU A 122 -9.46 -2.43 1.04
C GLU A 122 -10.19 -1.54 0.06
N THR A 123 -10.17 -0.23 0.32
CA THR A 123 -10.54 0.82 -0.64
C THR A 123 -9.28 1.60 -0.97
N ILE A 124 -8.86 1.54 -2.22
CA ILE A 124 -7.63 2.16 -2.70
C ILE A 124 -7.98 3.29 -3.67
N THR A 125 -7.50 4.50 -3.36
CA THR A 125 -7.55 5.66 -4.25
C THR A 125 -6.17 5.90 -4.82
N LEU A 126 -6.05 5.89 -6.15
CA LEU A 126 -4.82 6.20 -6.87
C LEU A 126 -5.00 7.50 -7.65
N LYS A 127 -4.07 8.44 -7.47
CA LYS A 127 -3.96 9.67 -8.25
C LYS A 127 -2.57 9.77 -8.85
N THR A 128 -2.48 9.90 -10.18
CA THR A 128 -1.20 9.90 -10.92
C THR A 128 -1.34 10.72 -12.20
N PRO A 129 -0.22 11.14 -12.84
CA PRO A 129 -0.28 11.75 -14.16
C PRO A 129 -1.04 10.86 -15.15
N ASP A 130 -1.88 11.48 -15.99
CA ASP A 130 -2.78 10.76 -16.91
C ASP A 130 -2.05 9.74 -17.81
N LEU A 131 -0.86 10.11 -18.30
CA LEU A 131 -0.04 9.21 -19.13
C LEU A 131 0.39 7.91 -18.41
N LEU A 132 0.47 7.92 -17.09
CA LEU A 132 0.87 6.76 -16.29
C LEU A 132 -0.32 6.01 -15.70
N PHE A 133 -1.51 6.58 -15.79
CA PHE A 133 -2.67 6.11 -15.04
C PHE A 133 -3.00 4.64 -15.33
N ASN A 134 -3.12 4.26 -16.59
CA ASN A 134 -3.52 2.89 -16.93
C ASN A 134 -2.52 1.86 -16.42
N TYR A 135 -1.22 2.13 -16.55
CA TYR A 135 -0.17 1.27 -16.03
C TYR A 135 -0.20 1.19 -14.49
N ALA A 136 -0.17 2.34 -13.83
CA ALA A 136 -0.13 2.42 -12.37
C ALA A 136 -1.38 1.81 -11.73
N PHE A 137 -2.55 2.06 -12.30
CA PHE A 137 -3.82 1.56 -11.80
C PHE A 137 -3.92 0.04 -11.92
N GLN A 138 -3.51 -0.52 -13.07
CA GLN A 138 -3.48 -1.97 -13.29
C GLN A 138 -2.45 -2.63 -12.37
N GLN A 139 -1.27 -2.04 -12.23
CA GLN A 139 -0.21 -2.53 -11.35
C GLN A 139 -0.68 -2.56 -9.88
N ALA A 140 -1.33 -1.50 -9.42
CA ALA A 140 -1.88 -1.42 -8.08
C ALA A 140 -2.96 -2.49 -7.84
N GLN A 141 -3.91 -2.65 -8.76
CA GLN A 141 -4.94 -3.68 -8.66
C GLN A 141 -4.37 -5.10 -8.54
N THR A 142 -3.37 -5.42 -9.37
CA THR A 142 -2.71 -6.74 -9.35
C THR A 142 -1.93 -6.96 -8.07
N ALA A 143 -1.15 -5.96 -7.63
CA ALA A 143 -0.35 -6.05 -6.41
C ALA A 143 -1.21 -6.21 -5.16
N HIS A 144 -2.31 -5.45 -5.04
CA HIS A 144 -3.20 -5.56 -3.89
C HIS A 144 -3.97 -6.89 -3.88
N ALA A 145 -4.42 -7.39 -5.03
CA ALA A 145 -5.04 -8.71 -5.12
C ALA A 145 -4.11 -9.83 -4.65
N GLU A 146 -2.84 -9.77 -5.04
CA GLU A 146 -1.82 -10.73 -4.60
C GLU A 146 -1.47 -10.54 -3.12
N MET A 147 -1.37 -9.30 -2.64
CA MET A 147 -1.11 -9.00 -1.24
C MET A 147 -2.18 -9.60 -0.32
N LEU A 148 -3.45 -9.46 -0.66
CA LEU A 148 -4.55 -10.06 0.13
C LEU A 148 -4.42 -11.58 0.24
N LYS A 149 -4.06 -12.27 -0.84
CA LYS A 149 -3.81 -13.72 -0.83
C LYS A 149 -2.64 -14.09 0.07
N ARG A 150 -1.56 -13.30 0.04
CA ARG A 150 -0.39 -13.52 0.88
C ARG A 150 -0.68 -13.25 2.35
N ILE A 151 -1.44 -12.21 2.68
CA ILE A 151 -1.92 -11.95 4.04
C ILE A 151 -2.70 -13.15 4.55
N LYS A 152 -3.67 -13.64 3.78
CA LYS A 152 -4.45 -14.82 4.13
C LYS A 152 -3.56 -16.02 4.41
N SER A 153 -2.68 -16.36 3.48
CA SER A 153 -1.78 -17.50 3.61
C SER A 153 -0.84 -17.36 4.81
N PHE A 154 -0.28 -16.17 5.04
CA PHE A 154 0.61 -15.89 6.15
C PHE A 154 -0.10 -16.07 7.48
N VAL A 155 -1.26 -15.44 7.66
CA VAL A 155 -2.02 -15.48 8.92
C VAL A 155 -2.53 -16.90 9.21
N GLU A 156 -3.11 -17.58 8.22
CA GLU A 156 -3.67 -18.92 8.41
C GLU A 156 -2.60 -19.98 8.67
N SER A 157 -1.39 -19.85 8.10
CA SER A 157 -0.28 -20.79 8.33
C SER A 157 0.35 -20.64 9.73
N HIS A 158 0.26 -19.47 10.36
CA HIS A 158 0.82 -19.20 11.70
C HIS A 158 -0.18 -19.46 12.84
N ARG A 159 -1.41 -19.82 12.52
CA ARG A 159 -2.49 -20.09 13.50
C ARG A 159 -2.24 -21.33 14.38
N GLY A 160 -1.38 -22.23 13.98
CA GLY A 160 -1.05 -23.47 14.69
C GLY A 160 0.20 -23.43 15.57
N GLN A 161 0.91 -22.28 15.62
CA GLN A 161 2.20 -22.17 16.33
C GLN A 161 2.12 -21.41 17.67
N GLY A 162 0.93 -21.09 18.14
CA GLY A 162 0.69 -20.41 19.42
C GLY A 162 0.11 -21.35 20.46
N VAL A 163 0.95 -22.16 21.10
CA VAL A 163 0.75 -22.70 22.46
C VAL A 163 2.07 -22.59 23.20
#